data_5e690bb234b860d0ad2f26fe7debb52b
#
_entry.id   5e690bb234b860d0ad2f26fe7debb52b
#
_cell.length_a   1.000
_cell.length_b   1.000
_cell.length_c   1.000
_cell.angle_alpha   90.00
_cell.angle_beta   90.00
_cell.angle_gamma   90.00
#
_symmetry.space_group_name_H-M   'P 1'
#
loop_
_entity.id
_entity.type
_entity.pdbx_description
1 polymer ?
#
loop_
_entity_poly.entity_id
_entity_poly.type
_entity_poly.pdbx_seq_one_letter_code
_entity_poly.pdbx_strand_id
1 'polypeptide(L)'
;MRPEPRIRVSAVLRWHGSILLCRHEKRGRENWLLPGGGVRSGETLVEALHRELAEETGLVREYEELPVEGPVAIVESISPERSIWSKHVVHVVFAGELDGSLVDVASTDEAVRGHRLFGIEELDGVTLHPPIARFLQRWQPGDPCVYLGARWAE
;
A
#
# COMPACT_ATOMS: atom_id res chain seq x y z
N MET A 1 20.53 2.60 -20.57
CA MET A 1 20.28 3.47 -19.41
C MET A 1 19.92 2.64 -18.20
N ARG A 2 20.58 2.90 -17.10
CA ARG A 2 20.33 2.20 -15.85
C ARG A 2 18.95 2.59 -15.28
N PRO A 3 18.09 1.64 -14.92
CA PRO A 3 16.82 1.97 -14.29
C PRO A 3 17.03 2.58 -12.90
N GLU A 4 16.14 3.48 -12.52
CA GLU A 4 16.14 4.10 -11.21
C GLU A 4 15.06 3.47 -10.32
N PRO A 5 15.22 3.46 -8.99
CA PRO A 5 14.18 3.01 -8.10
C PRO A 5 12.90 3.84 -8.27
N ARG A 6 11.76 3.17 -8.21
CA ARG A 6 10.47 3.85 -8.22
C ARG A 6 10.04 4.15 -6.80
N ILE A 7 9.38 5.28 -6.60
CA ILE A 7 8.79 5.63 -5.32
C ILE A 7 7.31 5.31 -5.38
N ARG A 8 6.84 4.48 -4.47
CA ARG A 8 5.43 4.15 -4.30
C ARG A 8 4.96 4.64 -2.95
N VAL A 9 3.84 5.34 -2.93
CA VAL A 9 3.19 5.75 -1.70
C VAL A 9 1.97 4.86 -1.47
N SER A 10 1.73 4.47 -0.23
CA SER A 10 0.60 3.63 0.13
C SER A 10 0.09 3.96 1.53
N ALA A 11 -1.04 3.38 1.90
CA ALA A 11 -1.63 3.65 3.21
C ALA A 11 -2.16 2.38 3.87
N VAL A 12 -1.95 2.30 5.19
CA VAL A 12 -2.63 1.36 6.05
C VAL A 12 -3.99 2.00 6.40
N LEU A 13 -5.04 1.59 5.70
CA LEU A 13 -6.39 2.09 5.93
C LEU A 13 -7.14 1.11 6.81
N ARG A 14 -7.45 1.53 8.02
CA ARG A 14 -8.05 0.69 9.06
C ARG A 14 -9.56 0.94 9.18
N TRP A 15 -10.29 -0.14 9.41
CA TRP A 15 -11.73 -0.12 9.65
C TRP A 15 -12.07 -1.21 10.64
N HIS A 16 -12.48 -0.81 11.86
CA HIS A 16 -12.89 -1.77 12.91
C HIS A 16 -11.94 -2.95 13.09
N GLY A 17 -10.64 -2.67 13.19
CA GLY A 17 -9.63 -3.72 13.38
C GLY A 17 -9.25 -4.49 12.13
N SER A 18 -9.77 -4.09 10.97
CA SER A 18 -9.41 -4.66 9.68
C SER A 18 -8.60 -3.67 8.86
N ILE A 19 -7.89 -4.16 7.87
CA ILE A 19 -7.06 -3.38 6.96
C ILE A 19 -7.52 -3.61 5.53
N LEU A 20 -7.66 -2.52 4.78
CA LEU A 20 -8.03 -2.58 3.37
C LEU A 20 -6.83 -2.98 2.52
N LEU A 21 -6.97 -4.04 1.75
CA LEU A 21 -5.96 -4.46 0.77
C LEU A 21 -6.58 -4.51 -0.61
N CYS A 22 -5.74 -4.27 -1.61
CA CYS A 22 -6.11 -4.34 -3.01
C CYS A 22 -5.49 -5.58 -3.63
N ARG A 23 -6.30 -6.32 -4.40
CA ARG A 23 -5.85 -7.54 -5.07
C ARG A 23 -5.26 -7.20 -6.43
N HIS A 24 -4.05 -7.68 -6.67
CA HIS A 24 -3.40 -7.61 -7.96
C HIS A 24 -3.19 -9.02 -8.49
N GLU A 25 -3.61 -9.26 -9.70
CA GLU A 25 -3.38 -10.53 -10.37
C GLU A 25 -2.37 -10.32 -11.48
N LYS A 26 -1.26 -11.03 -11.42
CA LYS A 26 -0.20 -10.94 -12.41
C LYS A 26 0.31 -12.33 -12.73
N ARG A 27 0.28 -12.71 -14.02
CA ARG A 27 0.74 -14.01 -14.50
C ARG A 27 0.08 -15.20 -13.74
N GLY A 28 -1.21 -15.09 -13.46
CA GLY A 28 -1.95 -16.11 -12.74
C GLY A 28 -1.69 -16.16 -11.24
N ARG A 29 -0.88 -15.25 -10.70
CA ARG A 29 -0.61 -15.15 -9.26
C ARG A 29 -1.41 -14.01 -8.66
N GLU A 30 -2.01 -14.28 -7.52
CA GLU A 30 -2.74 -13.30 -6.74
C GLU A 30 -1.84 -12.75 -5.64
N ASN A 31 -1.66 -11.43 -5.64
CA ASN A 31 -0.95 -10.71 -4.60
C ASN A 31 -1.87 -9.65 -4.02
N TRP A 32 -1.70 -9.37 -2.75
CA TRP A 32 -2.42 -8.31 -2.07
C TRP A 32 -1.45 -7.20 -1.69
N LEU A 33 -1.87 -5.97 -1.88
CA LEU A 33 -1.05 -4.79 -1.61
C LEU A 33 -1.85 -3.78 -0.81
N LEU A 34 -1.13 -2.95 -0.05
CA LEU A 34 -1.74 -1.76 0.51
C LEU A 34 -2.18 -0.85 -0.64
N PRO A 35 -3.34 -0.19 -0.54
CA PRO A 35 -3.76 0.75 -1.58
C PRO A 35 -2.74 1.88 -1.73
N GLY A 36 -2.47 2.25 -2.96
CA GLY A 36 -1.48 3.27 -3.29
C GLY A 36 -0.96 3.10 -4.70
N GLY A 37 0.12 3.80 -5.01
CA GLY A 37 0.74 3.72 -6.34
C GLY A 37 1.95 4.62 -6.48
N GLY A 38 2.42 4.77 -7.71
CA GLY A 38 3.63 5.52 -8.01
C GLY A 38 3.47 7.02 -7.86
N VAL A 39 4.49 7.66 -7.30
CA VAL A 39 4.55 9.12 -7.19
C VAL A 39 4.99 9.68 -8.53
N ARG A 40 4.28 10.71 -9.00
CA ARG A 40 4.64 11.43 -10.23
C ARG A 40 5.48 12.65 -9.88
N SER A 41 6.38 13.02 -10.79
CA SER A 41 7.19 14.21 -10.61
C SER A 41 6.31 15.44 -10.39
N GLY A 42 6.63 16.21 -9.37
CA GLY A 42 5.86 17.41 -9.00
C GLY A 42 4.76 17.19 -7.97
N GLU A 43 4.41 15.95 -7.68
CA GLU A 43 3.47 15.63 -6.61
C GLU A 43 4.19 15.49 -5.28
N THR A 44 3.57 15.96 -4.21
CA THR A 44 4.00 15.55 -2.86
C THR A 44 3.57 14.10 -2.65
N LEU A 45 4.14 13.44 -1.65
CA LEU A 45 3.75 12.07 -1.30
C LEU A 45 2.26 11.99 -0.96
N VAL A 46 1.75 12.96 -0.22
CA VAL A 46 0.33 12.98 0.16
C VAL A 46 -0.58 13.23 -1.05
N GLU A 47 -0.18 14.13 -1.96
CA GLU A 47 -0.94 14.36 -3.19
C GLU A 47 -1.00 13.10 -4.06
N ALA A 48 0.12 12.40 -4.20
CA ALA A 48 0.17 11.14 -4.94
C ALA A 48 -0.72 10.08 -4.29
N LEU A 49 -0.67 9.98 -2.96
CA LEU A 49 -1.51 9.05 -2.22
C LEU A 49 -2.99 9.35 -2.45
N HIS A 50 -3.36 10.62 -2.40
CA HIS A 50 -4.73 11.07 -2.66
C HIS A 50 -5.21 10.64 -4.05
N ARG A 51 -4.41 10.91 -5.06
CA ARG A 51 -4.75 10.52 -6.43
C ARG A 51 -4.91 9.01 -6.59
N GLU A 52 -3.96 8.26 -6.07
CA GLU A 52 -3.97 6.80 -6.20
C GLU A 52 -5.14 6.15 -5.46
N LEU A 53 -5.46 6.63 -4.28
CA LEU A 53 -6.61 6.10 -3.53
C LEU A 53 -7.92 6.40 -4.27
N ALA A 54 -8.03 7.57 -4.90
CA ALA A 54 -9.19 7.91 -5.70
C ALA A 54 -9.34 6.94 -6.89
N GLU A 55 -8.24 6.67 -7.59
CA GLU A 55 -8.23 5.77 -8.75
C GLU A 55 -8.49 4.31 -8.33
N GLU A 56 -7.87 3.87 -7.24
CA GLU A 56 -7.84 2.47 -6.85
C GLU A 56 -9.06 2.05 -6.04
N THR A 57 -9.57 2.92 -5.18
CA THR A 57 -10.63 2.56 -4.25
C THR A 57 -11.95 3.28 -4.51
N GLY A 58 -11.94 4.31 -5.33
CA GLY A 58 -13.14 5.11 -5.57
C GLY A 58 -13.54 6.02 -4.41
N LEU A 59 -12.71 6.16 -3.39
CA LEU A 59 -12.98 6.99 -2.22
C LEU A 59 -12.68 8.47 -2.46
N VAL A 60 -13.00 9.00 -3.64
CA VAL A 60 -12.63 10.35 -4.05
C VAL A 60 -13.13 11.43 -3.10
N ARG A 61 -14.38 11.34 -2.68
CA ARG A 61 -15.00 12.38 -1.83
C ARG A 61 -14.57 12.29 -0.37
N GLU A 62 -14.53 11.08 0.16
CA GLU A 62 -14.13 10.83 1.54
C GLU A 62 -12.65 11.03 1.73
N TYR A 63 -11.92 10.88 0.66
CA TYR A 63 -10.48 10.92 0.68
C TYR A 63 -9.92 12.33 0.91
N GLU A 64 -10.53 13.36 0.36
CA GLU A 64 -10.13 14.75 0.62
C GLU A 64 -10.29 15.13 2.09
N GLU A 65 -11.17 14.42 2.81
CA GLU A 65 -11.44 14.64 4.22
C GLU A 65 -10.77 13.59 5.11
N LEU A 66 -10.18 12.54 4.54
CA LEU A 66 -9.54 11.48 5.30
C LEU A 66 -8.16 11.93 5.78
N PRO A 67 -7.99 12.17 7.08
CA PRO A 67 -6.68 12.51 7.59
C PRO A 67 -5.76 11.29 7.51
N VAL A 68 -4.54 11.51 7.03
CA VAL A 68 -3.50 10.48 7.05
C VAL A 68 -2.35 10.99 7.90
N GLU A 69 -1.72 10.05 8.60
CA GLU A 69 -0.53 10.33 9.38
C GLU A 69 0.66 9.60 8.80
N GLY A 70 1.83 10.11 9.04
CA GLY A 70 3.03 9.44 8.61
C GLY A 70 4.07 10.34 7.98
N PRO A 71 5.04 9.70 7.31
CA PRO A 71 5.09 8.24 7.07
C PRO A 71 5.23 7.42 8.34
N VAL A 72 4.65 6.20 8.31
CA VAL A 72 4.73 5.26 9.45
C VAL A 72 5.75 4.16 9.20
N ALA A 73 6.11 3.92 7.95
CA ALA A 73 7.15 2.96 7.59
C ALA A 73 7.74 3.28 6.23
N ILE A 74 9.00 2.90 6.06
CA ILE A 74 9.69 2.87 4.78
C ILE A 74 10.12 1.43 4.57
N VAL A 75 9.80 0.85 3.43
CA VAL A 75 10.21 -0.51 3.08
C VAL A 75 10.60 -0.55 1.61
N GLU A 76 11.59 -1.37 1.28
CA GLU A 76 12.04 -1.51 -0.10
C GLU A 76 11.70 -2.90 -0.62
N SER A 77 11.26 -2.96 -1.88
CA SER A 77 11.14 -4.21 -2.61
C SER A 77 12.24 -4.23 -3.65
N ILE A 78 13.17 -5.16 -3.53
CA ILE A 78 14.28 -5.32 -4.47
C ILE A 78 14.27 -6.77 -4.93
N SER A 79 14.18 -6.99 -6.24
CA SER A 79 14.16 -8.36 -6.78
C SER A 79 15.43 -9.13 -6.38
N PRO A 80 15.30 -10.46 -6.15
CA PRO A 80 16.38 -11.24 -5.51
C PRO A 80 17.73 -11.25 -6.22
N GLU A 81 17.76 -11.07 -7.54
CA GLU A 81 18.99 -11.06 -8.31
C GLU A 81 19.95 -9.93 -7.94
N ARG A 82 19.44 -8.87 -7.31
CA ARG A 82 20.27 -7.77 -6.78
C ARG A 82 21.28 -7.22 -7.78
N SER A 83 20.85 -7.07 -9.02
CA SER A 83 21.63 -6.48 -10.10
C SER A 83 21.26 -5.03 -10.32
N ILE A 84 21.99 -4.33 -11.17
CA ILE A 84 21.64 -2.95 -11.57
C ILE A 84 20.32 -2.90 -12.36
N TRP A 85 19.82 -4.05 -12.81
CA TRP A 85 18.56 -4.17 -13.57
C TRP A 85 17.42 -4.69 -12.71
N SER A 86 17.65 -4.88 -11.42
CA SER A 86 16.61 -5.37 -10.51
C SER A 86 15.45 -4.40 -10.42
N LYS A 87 14.25 -4.94 -10.26
CA LYS A 87 13.10 -4.14 -9.88
C LYS A 87 13.36 -3.63 -8.46
N HIS A 88 13.25 -2.34 -8.29
CA HIS A 88 13.49 -1.69 -7.00
C HIS A 88 12.40 -0.64 -6.76
N VAL A 89 11.64 -0.84 -5.71
CA VAL A 89 10.58 0.09 -5.31
C VAL A 89 10.82 0.51 -3.86
N VAL A 90 10.80 1.81 -3.62
CA VAL A 90 10.83 2.38 -2.26
C VAL A 90 9.38 2.69 -1.90
N HIS A 91 8.86 1.97 -0.91
CA HIS A 91 7.50 2.16 -0.42
C HIS A 91 7.51 3.11 0.77
N VAL A 92 6.77 4.20 0.66
CA VAL A 92 6.53 5.14 1.76
C VAL A 92 5.11 4.92 2.23
N VAL A 93 4.96 4.43 3.46
CA VAL A 93 3.67 3.98 4.00
C VAL A 93 3.12 5.00 4.98
N PHE A 94 1.88 5.42 4.73
CA PHE A 94 1.09 6.28 5.61
C PHE A 94 0.01 5.45 6.30
N ALA A 95 -0.74 6.04 7.21
CA ALA A 95 -1.85 5.37 7.87
C ALA A 95 -3.05 6.29 8.00
N GLY A 96 -4.24 5.72 7.98
CA GLY A 96 -5.49 6.44 8.16
C GLY A 96 -6.59 5.53 8.67
N GLU A 97 -7.57 6.13 9.33
CA GLU A 97 -8.77 5.43 9.78
C GLU A 97 -9.91 5.73 8.82
N LEU A 98 -10.66 4.71 8.44
CA LEU A 98 -11.83 4.87 7.60
C LEU A 98 -13.06 5.08 8.49
N ASP A 99 -13.82 6.13 8.20
CA ASP A 99 -15.09 6.41 8.86
C ASP A 99 -16.25 6.08 7.92
N GLY A 100 -17.39 5.74 8.48
CA GLY A 100 -18.58 5.44 7.70
C GLY A 100 -18.54 4.04 7.10
N SER A 101 -19.38 3.81 6.11
CA SER A 101 -19.44 2.50 5.47
C SER A 101 -18.60 2.48 4.20
N LEU A 102 -17.86 1.39 4.00
CA LEU A 102 -17.12 1.14 2.76
C LEU A 102 -18.01 0.45 1.70
N VAL A 103 -19.28 0.79 1.68
CA VAL A 103 -20.27 0.05 0.89
C VAL A 103 -19.98 0.10 -0.60
N ASP A 104 -19.39 1.19 -1.09
CA ASP A 104 -19.19 1.41 -2.52
C ASP A 104 -17.73 1.69 -2.92
N VAL A 105 -16.81 0.93 -2.35
CA VAL A 105 -15.41 1.05 -2.77
C VAL A 105 -15.25 0.33 -4.10
N ALA A 106 -14.99 1.08 -5.16
CA ALA A 106 -14.81 0.54 -6.49
C ALA A 106 -13.45 0.97 -7.05
N SER A 107 -12.74 0.03 -7.66
CA SER A 107 -11.47 0.35 -8.30
C SER A 107 -11.70 0.81 -9.75
N THR A 108 -10.99 1.87 -10.15
CA THR A 108 -10.92 2.32 -11.52
C THR A 108 -9.61 1.89 -12.20
N ASP A 109 -8.69 1.31 -11.45
CA ASP A 109 -7.42 0.82 -11.96
C ASP A 109 -7.60 -0.60 -12.52
N GLU A 110 -7.32 -0.79 -13.81
CA GLU A 110 -7.47 -2.08 -14.49
C GLU A 110 -6.53 -3.16 -13.93
N ALA A 111 -5.40 -2.77 -13.35
CA ALA A 111 -4.45 -3.70 -12.75
C ALA A 111 -4.97 -4.29 -11.43
N VAL A 112 -5.91 -3.62 -10.79
CA VAL A 112 -6.48 -4.05 -9.53
C VAL A 112 -7.73 -4.87 -9.80
N ARG A 113 -7.73 -6.14 -9.36
CA ARG A 113 -8.84 -7.09 -9.56
C ARG A 113 -9.83 -7.12 -8.39
N GLY A 114 -9.71 -6.16 -7.49
CA GLY A 114 -10.62 -6.04 -6.35
C GLY A 114 -9.93 -5.51 -5.12
N HIS A 115 -10.71 -5.37 -4.08
CA HIS A 115 -10.21 -4.93 -2.79
C HIS A 115 -11.05 -5.60 -1.70
N ARG A 116 -10.47 -5.74 -0.50
CA ARG A 116 -11.13 -6.43 0.59
C ARG A 116 -10.55 -5.97 1.93
N LEU A 117 -11.40 -5.96 2.95
CA LEU A 117 -10.97 -5.77 4.33
C LEU A 117 -10.52 -7.12 4.90
N PHE A 118 -9.32 -7.13 5.47
CA PHE A 118 -8.77 -8.30 6.15
C PHE A 118 -8.63 -8.01 7.63
N GLY A 119 -9.08 -8.93 8.47
CA GLY A 119 -8.75 -8.87 9.88
C GLY A 119 -7.23 -9.03 10.05
N ILE A 120 -6.68 -8.39 11.07
CA ILE A 120 -5.22 -8.42 11.30
C ILE A 120 -4.70 -9.86 11.39
N GLU A 121 -5.47 -10.75 12.02
CA GLU A 121 -5.12 -12.16 12.18
C GLU A 121 -5.13 -12.95 10.88
N GLU A 122 -5.85 -12.47 9.86
CA GLU A 122 -5.89 -13.13 8.55
C GLU A 122 -4.63 -12.89 7.72
N LEU A 123 -3.84 -11.88 8.07
CA LEU A 123 -2.70 -11.45 7.25
C LEU A 123 -1.61 -12.51 7.08
N ASP A 124 -1.48 -13.44 8.02
CA ASP A 124 -0.49 -14.52 7.92
C ASP A 124 -0.77 -15.46 6.75
N GLY A 125 -2.02 -15.58 6.34
CA GLY A 125 -2.43 -16.40 5.21
C GLY A 125 -2.52 -15.68 3.88
N VAL A 126 -2.11 -14.41 3.83
CA VAL A 126 -2.23 -13.56 2.65
C VAL A 126 -0.87 -13.38 1.99
N THR A 127 -0.81 -13.54 0.67
CA THR A 127 0.40 -13.20 -0.08
C THR A 127 0.43 -11.69 -0.25
N LEU A 128 1.10 -11.03 0.69
CA LEU A 128 1.21 -9.58 0.76
C LEU A 128 2.54 -9.12 0.14
N HIS A 129 2.47 -8.12 -0.73
CA HIS A 129 3.67 -7.57 -1.35
C HIS A 129 3.76 -6.05 -1.07
N PRO A 130 4.84 -5.55 -0.45
CA PRO A 130 5.93 -6.29 0.18
C PRO A 130 5.45 -7.08 1.41
N PRO A 131 6.18 -8.13 1.80
CA PRO A 131 5.75 -9.01 2.92
C PRO A 131 5.99 -8.33 4.27
N ILE A 132 5.03 -7.52 4.69
CA ILE A 132 5.08 -6.72 5.94
C ILE A 132 3.95 -7.04 6.90
N ALA A 133 3.39 -8.25 6.82
CA ALA A 133 2.26 -8.64 7.66
C ALA A 133 2.52 -8.42 9.15
N ARG A 134 3.71 -8.79 9.63
CA ARG A 134 4.07 -8.64 11.04
C ARG A 134 4.09 -7.18 11.48
N PHE A 135 4.57 -6.27 10.63
CA PHE A 135 4.52 -4.84 10.90
C PHE A 135 3.06 -4.38 11.03
N LEU A 136 2.20 -4.78 10.08
CA LEU A 136 0.78 -4.40 10.09
C LEU A 136 0.05 -4.93 11.32
N GLN A 137 0.42 -6.12 11.79
CA GLN A 137 -0.18 -6.72 12.97
C GLN A 137 0.21 -6.03 14.28
N ARG A 138 1.37 -5.38 14.32
CA ARG A 138 1.92 -4.76 15.53
C ARG A 138 1.82 -3.25 15.58
N TRP A 139 1.69 -2.62 14.43
CA TRP A 139 1.66 -1.16 14.38
C TRP A 139 0.47 -0.58 15.12
N GLN A 140 0.72 0.48 15.89
CA GLN A 140 -0.29 1.24 16.60
C GLN A 140 -0.13 2.72 16.28
N PRO A 141 -1.25 3.50 16.25
CA PRO A 141 -1.18 4.94 16.08
C PRO A 141 -0.22 5.57 17.10
N GLY A 142 0.64 6.46 16.64
CA GLY A 142 1.63 7.11 17.49
C GLY A 142 2.98 6.41 17.52
N ASP A 143 3.10 5.21 16.95
CA ASP A 143 4.39 4.55 16.84
C ASP A 143 5.33 5.37 15.94
N PRO A 144 6.65 5.39 16.23
CA PRO A 144 7.58 6.10 15.37
C PRO A 144 7.70 5.44 14.00
N CYS A 145 8.05 6.24 12.98
CA CYS A 145 8.32 5.70 11.64
C CYS A 145 9.49 4.74 11.70
N VAL A 146 9.34 3.59 11.06
CA VAL A 146 10.35 2.53 11.05
C VAL A 146 10.81 2.22 9.63
N TYR A 147 12.12 1.99 9.49
CA TYR A 147 12.67 1.47 8.25
C TYR A 147 12.70 -0.06 8.33
N LEU A 148 11.94 -0.72 7.46
CA LEU A 148 11.80 -2.18 7.47
C LEU A 148 12.82 -2.90 6.59
N GLY A 149 13.65 -2.14 5.86
CA GLY A 149 14.66 -2.72 4.99
C GLY A 149 14.11 -3.27 3.70
N ALA A 150 14.84 -4.18 3.09
CA ALA A 150 14.47 -4.80 1.83
C ALA A 150 13.67 -6.07 2.07
N ARG A 151 12.50 -6.17 1.44
CA ARG A 151 11.58 -7.31 1.53
C ARG A 151 11.14 -7.71 0.14
N TRP A 152 11.02 -8.99 -0.10
CA TRP A 152 10.54 -9.50 -1.38
C TRP A 152 9.64 -10.73 -1.14
N ALA A 153 8.43 -10.70 -1.74
CA ALA A 153 7.54 -11.84 -1.72
C ALA A 153 7.83 -12.71 -2.96
N GLU A 154 8.07 -13.99 -2.74
CA GLU A 154 8.28 -14.96 -3.80
C GLU A 154 6.96 -15.47 -4.40
#